data_b7f51ad2de55bde23fb63de88f3d9a84
#
_entry.id   b7f51ad2de55bde23fb63de88f3d9a84
#
_cell.length_a   1.000
_cell.length_b   1.000
_cell.length_c   1.000
_cell.angle_alpha   90.00
_cell.angle_beta   90.00
_cell.angle_gamma   90.00
#
_symmetry.space_group_name_H-M   'P 1'
#
loop_
_entity.id
_entity.type
_entity.pdbx_description
1 polymer ?
#
loop_
_entity_poly.entity_id
_entity_poly.type
_entity_poly.pdbx_seq_one_letter_code
_entity_poly.pdbx_strand_id
1 'polypeptide(L)'
;MKRRDFIGKAGLGIATGAVAASTLSAPAIAQTKKTITIVSTWPRDFPGLGTSAQRLAARITQLSKGALTTEYFAAGEKVGAFDVFDEVASGNSTAYIAADYYWVGKHPGFAYFTSVPFGMTMVEWNAWIKFNGGQQLWDEISGEFGLKAQTCGGTGTQAGG
;
A
#
# COMPACT_ATOMS: atom_id res chain seq x y z
N MET A 1 58.72 -38.60 -19.82
CA MET A 1 57.48 -37.88 -20.02
C MET A 1 57.77 -36.55 -20.72
N LYS A 2 57.24 -36.37 -21.93
CA LYS A 2 57.48 -35.13 -22.69
C LYS A 2 56.49 -34.07 -22.27
N ARG A 3 56.93 -32.80 -22.16
CA ARG A 3 56.10 -31.63 -21.73
C ARG A 3 54.78 -31.48 -22.49
N ARG A 4 54.71 -32.03 -23.71
CA ARG A 4 53.49 -32.03 -24.53
C ARG A 4 52.38 -32.93 -23.97
N ASP A 5 52.71 -34.03 -23.31
CA ASP A 5 51.68 -34.94 -22.76
C ASP A 5 51.04 -34.43 -21.51
N PHE A 6 51.74 -33.53 -20.80
CA PHE A 6 51.17 -32.88 -19.62
C PHE A 6 50.10 -31.81 -19.97
N ILE A 7 50.37 -31.05 -21.02
CA ILE A 7 49.46 -29.98 -21.47
C ILE A 7 48.19 -30.57 -22.08
N GLY A 8 48.28 -31.70 -22.79
CA GLY A 8 47.11 -32.39 -23.34
C GLY A 8 46.15 -32.97 -22.28
N LYS A 9 46.68 -33.41 -21.14
CA LYS A 9 45.87 -33.94 -20.03
C LYS A 9 45.31 -32.85 -19.12
N ALA A 10 45.97 -31.70 -19.01
CA ALA A 10 45.45 -30.53 -18.28
C ALA A 10 44.27 -29.85 -18.99
N GLY A 11 44.25 -29.89 -20.34
CA GLY A 11 43.14 -29.30 -21.12
C GLY A 11 41.81 -30.05 -21.02
N LEU A 12 41.82 -31.38 -20.77
CA LEU A 12 40.60 -32.16 -20.62
C LEU A 12 39.95 -32.02 -19.23
N GLY A 13 40.71 -31.62 -18.21
CA GLY A 13 40.19 -31.42 -16.85
C GLY A 13 39.42 -30.11 -16.66
N ILE A 14 39.67 -29.10 -17.51
CA ILE A 14 39.03 -27.79 -17.39
C ILE A 14 37.65 -27.76 -18.09
N ALA A 15 37.45 -28.60 -19.12
CA ALA A 15 36.17 -28.61 -19.84
C ALA A 15 35.03 -29.29 -19.06
N THR A 16 35.31 -30.17 -18.11
CA THR A 16 34.32 -30.85 -17.27
C THR A 16 33.94 -30.05 -16.00
N GLY A 17 34.78 -29.09 -15.61
CA GLY A 17 34.49 -28.22 -14.45
C GLY A 17 33.54 -27.05 -14.75
N ALA A 18 33.46 -26.62 -16.03
CA ALA A 18 32.64 -25.44 -16.39
C ALA A 18 31.13 -25.71 -16.49
N VAL A 19 30.71 -26.97 -16.61
CA VAL A 19 29.29 -27.32 -16.73
C VAL A 19 28.62 -27.53 -15.37
N ALA A 20 29.40 -27.75 -14.31
CA ALA A 20 28.84 -27.91 -12.95
C ALA A 20 28.58 -26.60 -12.22
N ALA A 21 29.09 -25.46 -12.72
CA ALA A 21 28.89 -24.15 -12.08
C ALA A 21 27.55 -23.44 -12.45
N SER A 22 26.84 -23.97 -13.46
CA SER A 22 25.59 -23.35 -13.95
C SER A 22 24.32 -23.83 -13.23
N THR A 23 24.45 -24.75 -12.26
CA THR A 23 23.29 -25.28 -11.51
C THR A 23 23.22 -24.81 -10.05
N LEU A 24 24.04 -23.83 -9.65
CA LEU A 24 23.81 -23.16 -8.39
C LEU A 24 22.56 -22.31 -8.56
N SER A 25 21.40 -22.89 -8.26
CA SER A 25 20.17 -22.13 -8.13
C SER A 25 20.45 -20.99 -7.13
N ALA A 26 20.25 -19.75 -7.57
CA ALA A 26 20.31 -18.61 -6.67
C ALA A 26 19.47 -18.94 -5.44
N PRO A 27 19.96 -18.70 -4.22
CA PRO A 27 19.18 -18.97 -3.03
C PRO A 27 17.84 -18.25 -3.18
N ALA A 28 16.75 -19.00 -3.16
CA ALA A 28 15.41 -18.42 -3.10
C ALA A 28 15.37 -17.63 -1.81
N ILE A 29 15.57 -16.31 -1.88
CA ILE A 29 15.33 -15.42 -0.76
C ILE A 29 13.85 -15.60 -0.47
N ALA A 30 13.54 -16.33 0.58
CA ALA A 30 12.19 -16.49 1.08
C ALA A 30 11.69 -15.07 1.44
N GLN A 31 10.99 -14.42 0.51
CA GLN A 31 10.35 -13.14 0.80
C GLN A 31 9.33 -13.42 1.89
N THR A 32 9.60 -12.91 3.08
CA THR A 32 8.64 -12.98 4.19
C THR A 32 7.38 -12.26 3.74
N LYS A 33 6.34 -13.01 3.43
CA LYS A 33 5.03 -12.43 3.08
C LYS A 33 4.53 -11.61 4.24
N LYS A 34 4.23 -10.34 4.00
CA LYS A 34 3.62 -9.43 4.99
C LYS A 34 2.15 -9.30 4.70
N THR A 35 1.32 -9.44 5.72
CA THR A 35 -0.12 -9.20 5.63
C THR A 35 -0.42 -7.77 6.01
N ILE A 36 -1.23 -7.09 5.20
CA ILE A 36 -1.78 -5.76 5.46
C ILE A 36 -3.27 -5.94 5.73
N THR A 37 -3.69 -5.64 6.95
CA THR A 37 -5.10 -5.62 7.32
C THR A 37 -5.67 -4.24 7.03
N ILE A 38 -6.67 -4.17 6.15
CA ILE A 38 -7.34 -2.94 5.72
C ILE A 38 -8.78 -2.97 6.22
N VAL A 39 -9.18 -1.98 6.99
CA VAL A 39 -10.56 -1.76 7.43
C VAL A 39 -11.19 -0.56 6.71
N SER A 40 -12.49 -0.54 6.50
CA SER A 40 -13.17 0.50 5.73
C SER A 40 -14.42 1.02 6.45
N THR A 41 -14.71 2.30 6.25
CA THR A 41 -15.97 2.90 6.72
C THR A 41 -17.17 2.56 5.82
N TRP A 42 -16.94 2.00 4.64
CA TRP A 42 -18.02 1.72 3.69
C TRP A 42 -18.37 0.23 3.63
N PRO A 43 -19.65 -0.07 3.39
CA PRO A 43 -20.09 -1.44 3.21
C PRO A 43 -19.40 -2.13 2.03
N ARG A 44 -19.34 -3.45 2.07
CA ARG A 44 -18.87 -4.27 0.96
C ARG A 44 -19.74 -4.02 -0.27
N ASP A 45 -19.10 -3.94 -1.43
CA ASP A 45 -19.75 -3.71 -2.74
C ASP A 45 -20.52 -2.38 -2.85
N PHE A 46 -20.37 -1.48 -1.87
CA PHE A 46 -20.97 -0.15 -1.98
C PHE A 46 -20.44 0.56 -3.23
N PRO A 47 -21.33 1.03 -4.13
CA PRO A 47 -20.93 1.60 -5.42
C PRO A 47 -19.93 2.75 -5.27
N GLY A 48 -18.84 2.69 -6.02
CA GLY A 48 -17.77 3.69 -6.00
C GLY A 48 -16.83 3.52 -4.82
N LEU A 49 -17.26 3.73 -3.61
CA LEU A 49 -16.40 3.76 -2.42
C LEU A 49 -15.98 2.36 -1.96
N GLY A 50 -16.92 1.47 -1.66
CA GLY A 50 -16.62 0.10 -1.22
C GLY A 50 -15.92 -0.71 -2.30
N THR A 51 -16.42 -0.67 -3.54
CA THR A 51 -15.80 -1.37 -4.68
C THR A 51 -14.40 -0.84 -5.02
N SER A 52 -14.13 0.46 -4.82
CA SER A 52 -12.79 1.03 -5.01
C SER A 52 -11.83 0.57 -3.92
N ALA A 53 -12.28 0.52 -2.67
CA ALA A 53 -11.49 0.02 -1.54
C ALA A 53 -11.09 -1.46 -1.75
N GLN A 54 -12.04 -2.31 -2.17
CA GLN A 54 -11.76 -3.71 -2.50
C GLN A 54 -10.76 -3.86 -3.65
N ARG A 55 -10.90 -3.04 -4.70
CA ARG A 55 -9.95 -3.02 -5.83
C ARG A 55 -8.55 -2.58 -5.40
N LEU A 56 -8.45 -1.57 -4.54
CA LEU A 56 -7.15 -1.11 -4.01
C LEU A 56 -6.46 -2.24 -3.24
N ALA A 57 -7.18 -2.91 -2.34
CA ALA A 57 -6.65 -4.05 -1.59
C ALA A 57 -6.13 -5.15 -2.53
N ALA A 58 -6.93 -5.58 -3.50
CA ALA A 58 -6.52 -6.58 -4.49
C ALA A 58 -5.29 -6.12 -5.31
N ARG A 59 -5.24 -4.83 -5.67
CA ARG A 59 -4.16 -4.25 -6.47
C ARG A 59 -2.83 -4.21 -5.72
N ILE A 60 -2.83 -3.96 -4.42
CA ILE A 60 -1.62 -4.02 -3.57
C ILE A 60 -1.01 -5.41 -3.64
N THR A 61 -1.79 -6.46 -3.44
CA THR A 61 -1.31 -7.85 -3.55
C THR A 61 -0.78 -8.15 -4.95
N GLN A 62 -1.48 -7.74 -5.99
CA GLN A 62 -1.07 -7.96 -7.38
C GLN A 62 0.24 -7.25 -7.73
N LEU A 63 0.36 -5.96 -7.41
CA LEU A 63 1.55 -5.15 -7.75
C LEU A 63 2.78 -5.59 -6.97
N SER A 64 2.61 -6.05 -5.73
CA SER A 64 3.70 -6.59 -4.91
C SER A 64 4.12 -8.01 -5.32
N LYS A 65 3.48 -8.60 -6.35
CA LYS A 65 3.70 -9.99 -6.78
C LYS A 65 3.55 -10.99 -5.62
N GLY A 66 2.64 -10.71 -4.69
CA GLY A 66 2.37 -11.53 -3.51
C GLY A 66 3.36 -11.35 -2.34
N ALA A 67 4.29 -10.40 -2.41
CA ALA A 67 5.13 -10.04 -1.26
C ALA A 67 4.30 -9.41 -0.13
N LEU A 68 3.24 -8.66 -0.52
CA LEU A 68 2.21 -8.14 0.39
C LEU A 68 0.90 -8.86 0.08
N THR A 69 0.27 -9.41 1.10
CA THR A 69 -1.11 -9.91 1.03
C THR A 69 -2.02 -8.93 1.77
N THR A 70 -3.22 -8.72 1.27
CA THR A 70 -4.20 -7.83 1.89
C THR A 70 -5.39 -8.60 2.41
N GLU A 71 -5.77 -8.35 3.65
CA GLU A 71 -7.03 -8.77 4.26
C GLU A 71 -7.92 -7.53 4.35
N TYR A 72 -9.01 -7.51 3.60
CA TYR A 72 -9.92 -6.37 3.54
C TYR A 72 -11.21 -6.66 4.31
N PHE A 73 -11.55 -5.75 5.20
CA PHE A 73 -12.77 -5.77 6.00
C PHE A 73 -13.60 -4.51 5.72
N ALA A 74 -14.82 -4.72 5.26
CA ALA A 74 -15.78 -3.65 5.06
C ALA A 74 -16.36 -3.18 6.41
N ALA A 75 -17.16 -2.11 6.39
CA ALA A 75 -17.82 -1.57 7.57
C ALA A 75 -18.60 -2.65 8.33
N GLY A 76 -18.33 -2.79 9.61
CA GLY A 76 -18.98 -3.75 10.49
C GLY A 76 -18.47 -5.19 10.41
N GLU A 77 -17.52 -5.51 9.52
CA GLU A 77 -16.98 -6.88 9.43
C GLU A 77 -15.91 -7.18 10.49
N LYS A 78 -15.13 -6.20 10.87
CA LYS A 78 -14.11 -6.32 11.94
C LYS A 78 -14.38 -5.33 13.05
N VAL A 79 -14.64 -4.06 12.71
CA VAL A 79 -14.95 -2.97 13.63
C VAL A 79 -16.11 -2.14 13.08
N GLY A 80 -16.72 -1.30 13.92
CA GLY A 80 -17.73 -0.34 13.48
C GLY A 80 -17.19 0.62 12.42
N ALA A 81 -18.09 1.15 11.57
CA ALA A 81 -17.72 1.99 10.43
C ALA A 81 -16.85 3.20 10.83
N PHE A 82 -17.11 3.80 11.98
CA PHE A 82 -16.39 4.98 12.46
C PHE A 82 -15.27 4.66 13.45
N ASP A 83 -15.09 3.39 13.82
CA ASP A 83 -14.04 2.94 14.74
C ASP A 83 -12.74 2.60 14.02
N VAL A 84 -12.72 2.61 12.68
CA VAL A 84 -11.57 2.26 11.84
C VAL A 84 -10.35 3.14 12.09
N PHE A 85 -10.55 4.40 12.44
CA PHE A 85 -9.46 5.32 12.79
C PHE A 85 -8.72 4.83 14.04
N ASP A 86 -9.47 4.58 15.11
CA ASP A 86 -8.91 4.14 16.39
C ASP A 86 -8.31 2.72 16.29
N GLU A 87 -8.91 1.87 15.48
CA GLU A 87 -8.41 0.53 15.17
C GLU A 87 -6.99 0.56 14.58
N VAL A 88 -6.73 1.52 13.66
CA VAL A 88 -5.41 1.67 13.04
C VAL A 88 -4.47 2.48 13.90
N ALA A 89 -4.93 3.54 14.54
CA ALA A 89 -4.13 4.35 15.45
C ALA A 89 -3.60 3.53 16.65
N SER A 90 -4.36 2.54 17.12
CA SER A 90 -3.92 1.61 18.17
C SER A 90 -3.02 0.47 17.66
N GLY A 91 -2.83 0.35 16.34
CA GLY A 91 -1.99 -0.69 15.73
C GLY A 91 -2.68 -2.06 15.57
N ASN A 92 -3.98 -2.17 15.84
CA ASN A 92 -4.74 -3.43 15.69
C ASN A 92 -5.00 -3.80 14.22
N SER A 93 -5.00 -2.81 13.34
CA SER A 93 -5.03 -2.98 11.88
C SER A 93 -3.97 -2.11 11.22
N THR A 94 -3.57 -2.47 9.99
CA THR A 94 -2.44 -1.80 9.32
C THR A 94 -2.86 -0.51 8.64
N ALA A 95 -4.07 -0.46 8.07
CA ALA A 95 -4.56 0.69 7.32
C ALA A 95 -6.09 0.76 7.37
N TYR A 96 -6.63 1.96 7.17
CA TYR A 96 -8.05 2.14 6.91
C TYR A 96 -8.28 2.90 5.60
N ILE A 97 -9.48 2.76 5.05
CA ILE A 97 -9.96 3.54 3.90
C ILE A 97 -11.25 4.25 4.31
N ALA A 98 -11.21 5.58 4.31
CA ALA A 98 -12.29 6.42 4.79
C ALA A 98 -12.20 7.84 4.22
N ALA A 99 -13.08 8.71 4.70
CA ALA A 99 -13.04 10.14 4.46
C ALA A 99 -12.72 10.87 5.78
N ASP A 100 -11.65 11.64 5.80
CA ASP A 100 -11.10 12.20 7.05
C ASP A 100 -12.05 13.14 7.80
N TYR A 101 -12.98 13.79 7.10
CA TYR A 101 -13.96 14.65 7.76
C TYR A 101 -14.84 13.93 8.81
N TYR A 102 -14.88 12.60 8.81
CA TYR A 102 -15.56 11.84 9.86
C TYR A 102 -14.94 12.06 11.25
N TRP A 103 -13.68 12.46 11.30
CA TRP A 103 -12.94 12.65 12.55
C TRP A 103 -12.58 14.10 12.86
N VAL A 104 -13.40 15.07 12.39
CA VAL A 104 -13.25 16.49 12.76
C VAL A 104 -13.33 16.72 14.27
N GLY A 105 -14.00 15.82 15.00
CA GLY A 105 -14.03 15.84 16.47
C GLY A 105 -12.70 15.45 17.12
N LYS A 106 -11.78 14.77 16.40
CA LYS A 106 -10.43 14.46 16.89
C LYS A 106 -9.47 15.62 16.58
N HIS A 107 -9.52 16.12 15.35
CA HIS A 107 -8.77 17.29 14.94
C HIS A 107 -9.54 18.07 13.84
N PRO A 108 -9.83 19.37 14.02
CA PRO A 108 -10.64 20.14 13.07
C PRO A 108 -10.00 20.23 11.67
N GLY A 109 -8.70 20.13 11.56
CA GLY A 109 -7.98 20.10 10.29
C GLY A 109 -8.37 18.98 9.35
N PHE A 110 -8.91 17.86 9.84
CA PHE A 110 -9.39 16.78 8.99
C PHE A 110 -10.53 17.19 8.05
N ALA A 111 -11.26 18.27 8.35
CA ALA A 111 -12.27 18.81 7.47
C ALA A 111 -11.73 19.21 6.09
N TYR A 112 -10.45 19.57 5.98
CA TYR A 112 -9.86 20.09 4.75
C TYR A 112 -9.33 19.03 3.78
N PHE A 113 -9.21 17.79 4.24
CA PHE A 113 -8.62 16.69 3.44
C PHE A 113 -9.64 15.80 2.73
N THR A 114 -10.90 16.18 2.72
CA THR A 114 -11.93 15.45 1.97
C THR A 114 -12.69 16.41 1.08
N SER A 115 -13.81 16.97 1.52
CA SER A 115 -14.60 17.91 0.74
C SER A 115 -14.92 19.16 1.55
N VAL A 116 -14.63 20.32 0.96
CA VAL A 116 -14.94 21.62 1.52
C VAL A 116 -16.01 22.27 0.65
N PRO A 117 -17.15 22.71 1.22
CA PRO A 117 -18.16 23.41 0.43
C PRO A 117 -17.55 24.61 -0.31
N PHE A 118 -17.84 24.71 -1.60
CA PHE A 118 -17.27 25.73 -2.51
C PHE A 118 -15.74 25.75 -2.58
N GLY A 119 -15.08 24.69 -2.12
CA GLY A 119 -13.64 24.51 -2.15
C GLY A 119 -13.10 24.08 -3.51
N MET A 120 -11.92 23.46 -3.46
CA MET A 120 -11.20 23.02 -4.66
C MET A 120 -11.94 21.89 -5.40
N THR A 121 -11.85 21.93 -6.73
CA THR A 121 -12.20 20.75 -7.53
C THR A 121 -11.23 19.59 -7.25
N MET A 122 -11.58 18.38 -7.68
CA MET A 122 -10.72 17.19 -7.53
C MET A 122 -9.31 17.41 -8.13
N VAL A 123 -9.22 18.10 -9.25
CA VAL A 123 -7.94 18.37 -9.93
C VAL A 123 -7.08 19.35 -9.11
N GLU A 124 -7.69 20.43 -8.66
CA GLU A 124 -7.03 21.44 -7.83
C GLU A 124 -6.61 20.86 -6.48
N TRP A 125 -7.46 20.08 -5.85
CA TRP A 125 -7.16 19.39 -4.60
C TRP A 125 -5.97 18.42 -4.75
N ASN A 126 -5.95 17.62 -5.82
CA ASN A 126 -4.82 16.74 -6.09
C ASN A 126 -3.52 17.54 -6.35
N ALA A 127 -3.61 18.69 -7.03
CA ALA A 127 -2.47 19.56 -7.26
C ALA A 127 -1.97 20.16 -5.93
N TRP A 128 -2.86 20.60 -5.07
CA TRP A 128 -2.52 21.09 -3.74
C TRP A 128 -1.83 20.01 -2.90
N ILE A 129 -2.39 18.81 -2.82
CA ILE A 129 -1.80 17.69 -2.08
C ILE A 129 -0.38 17.38 -2.59
N LYS A 130 -0.20 17.29 -3.91
CA LYS A 130 1.06 16.80 -4.50
C LYS A 130 2.15 17.86 -4.59
N PHE A 131 1.79 19.12 -4.81
CA PHE A 131 2.75 20.15 -5.22
C PHE A 131 2.76 21.40 -4.35
N ASN A 132 1.72 21.61 -3.55
CA ASN A 132 1.53 22.87 -2.82
C ASN A 132 1.42 22.68 -1.30
N GLY A 133 2.08 21.66 -0.76
CA GLY A 133 2.22 21.47 0.69
C GLY A 133 1.05 20.76 1.38
N GLY A 134 -0.02 20.42 0.66
CA GLY A 134 -1.17 19.75 1.26
C GLY A 134 -0.82 18.42 1.92
N GLN A 135 0.06 17.62 1.30
CA GLN A 135 0.50 16.36 1.90
C GLN A 135 1.29 16.57 3.21
N GLN A 136 2.09 17.62 3.28
CA GLN A 136 2.86 17.93 4.49
C GLN A 136 1.95 18.29 5.65
N LEU A 137 0.95 19.14 5.41
CA LEU A 137 -0.06 19.49 6.42
C LEU A 137 -0.88 18.27 6.86
N TRP A 138 -1.23 17.41 5.91
CA TRP A 138 -1.96 16.17 6.22
C TRP A 138 -1.12 15.22 7.07
N ASP A 139 0.17 15.11 6.76
CA ASP A 139 1.11 14.29 7.52
C ASP A 139 1.32 14.82 8.94
N GLU A 140 1.39 16.15 9.11
CA GLU A 140 1.51 16.79 10.40
C GLU A 140 0.33 16.44 11.31
N ILE A 141 -0.89 16.66 10.83
CA ILE A 141 -2.11 16.37 11.59
C ILE A 141 -2.26 14.85 11.85
N SER A 142 -2.07 14.02 10.83
CA SER A 142 -2.20 12.57 10.97
C SER A 142 -1.12 11.98 11.88
N GLY A 143 0.07 12.59 11.86
CA GLY A 143 1.22 12.19 12.67
C GLY A 143 0.98 12.31 14.18
N GLU A 144 0.12 13.24 14.62
CA GLU A 144 -0.30 13.34 16.03
C GLU A 144 -0.95 12.06 16.55
N PHE A 145 -1.55 11.28 15.64
CA PHE A 145 -2.20 10.01 15.93
C PHE A 145 -1.36 8.78 15.52
N GLY A 146 -0.09 8.98 15.13
CA GLY A 146 0.76 7.90 14.63
C GLY A 146 0.37 7.37 13.25
N LEU A 147 -0.39 8.14 12.49
CA LEU A 147 -0.92 7.77 11.17
C LEU A 147 -0.16 8.46 10.03
N LYS A 148 -0.19 7.86 8.85
CA LYS A 148 0.30 8.42 7.59
C LYS A 148 -0.83 8.42 6.58
N ALA A 149 -1.29 9.58 6.18
CA ALA A 149 -2.37 9.72 5.23
C ALA A 149 -1.87 9.62 3.77
N GLN A 150 -2.70 9.05 2.90
CA GLN A 150 -2.45 8.97 1.46
C GLN A 150 -3.76 9.03 0.68
N THR A 151 -3.76 9.75 -0.42
CA THR A 151 -4.91 9.76 -1.35
C THR A 151 -5.07 8.40 -2.00
N CYS A 152 -6.24 7.79 -1.88
CA CYS A 152 -6.55 6.50 -2.50
C CYS A 152 -7.65 6.57 -3.57
N GLY A 153 -8.35 7.69 -3.70
CA GLY A 153 -9.40 7.89 -4.69
C GLY A 153 -10.26 9.10 -4.40
N GLY A 154 -11.25 9.34 -5.22
CA GLY A 154 -12.22 10.41 -5.05
C GLY A 154 -13.53 10.08 -5.74
N THR A 155 -14.61 10.71 -5.28
CA THR A 155 -15.97 10.51 -5.78
C THR A 155 -16.42 11.59 -6.76
N GLY A 156 -15.53 12.54 -7.04
CA GLY A 156 -15.89 13.73 -7.82
C GLY A 156 -16.63 14.77 -6.99
N THR A 157 -17.31 15.67 -7.68
CA THR A 157 -18.10 16.73 -7.05
C THR A 157 -19.31 16.16 -6.31
N GLN A 158 -19.52 16.59 -5.08
CA GLN A 158 -20.70 16.26 -4.29
C GLN A 158 -21.70 17.40 -4.35
N ALA A 159 -22.97 17.08 -4.59
CA ALA A 159 -24.04 18.05 -4.41
C ALA A 159 -24.22 18.31 -2.91
N GLY A 160 -24.28 19.58 -2.52
CA GLY A 160 -24.66 19.95 -1.17
C GLY A 160 -26.13 19.59 -0.96
N GLY A 161 -26.43 18.89 0.12
CA GLY A 161 -27.78 18.51 0.52
C GLY A 161 -28.07 18.97 1.92
#